data_3ac44a19b28e565c2451dab91a7b62bb
#
_entry.id   3ac44a19b28e565c2451dab91a7b62bb
#
_cell.length_a   1.000
_cell.length_b   1.000
_cell.length_c   1.000
_cell.angle_alpha   90.00
_cell.angle_beta   90.00
_cell.angle_gamma   90.00
#
_symmetry.space_group_name_H-M   'P 1'
#
loop_
_entity.id
_entity.type
_entity.pdbx_description
1 polymer ?
#
loop_
_entity_poly.entity_id
_entity_poly.type
_entity_poly.pdbx_seq_one_letter_code
_entity_poly.pdbx_strand_id
1 'polypeptide(L)'
;TRKQFEFCRLRDMPIATFINKMDREAQDPFDLLDEIEQSLALDVTPASWPIGMGRNFLGCYDLLRDRLLLTQRSKGNTIDEGIPCEGLDDPKLDELLPADAIAKLREDVEMVRGLCPVFDLGAYREGTLTPVYFGSAINNFGVRELLDGIGAYAPPPRPQPTAGREIMPEEDKVSGFVFKVQANMDAKHRDRIAFVRLCSGKFRRGMKLKHIRSGKTMTAHNPLLFLA
;
A
#
# COMPACT_ATOMS: atom_id res chain seq x y z
N THR A 1 1.15 -15.73 5.07
CA THR A 1 1.42 -14.77 3.98
C THR A 1 1.26 -15.44 2.61
N ARG A 2 1.93 -16.58 2.29
CA ARG A 2 1.81 -17.27 0.99
C ARG A 2 0.37 -17.59 0.58
N LYS A 3 -0.46 -18.13 1.49
CA LYS A 3 -1.89 -18.41 1.20
C LYS A 3 -2.70 -17.15 0.84
N GLN A 4 -2.41 -16.03 1.49
CA GLN A 4 -3.08 -14.76 1.18
C GLN A 4 -2.65 -14.23 -0.18
N PHE A 5 -1.37 -14.41 -0.51
CA PHE A 5 -0.81 -14.05 -1.80
C PHE A 5 -1.47 -14.85 -2.94
N GLU A 6 -1.55 -16.19 -2.82
CA GLU A 6 -2.27 -17.03 -3.78
C GLU A 6 -3.72 -16.59 -3.96
N PHE A 7 -4.36 -16.15 -2.87
CA PHE A 7 -5.72 -15.63 -2.91
C PHE A 7 -5.83 -14.32 -3.69
N CYS A 8 -4.86 -13.42 -3.54
CA CYS A 8 -4.78 -12.19 -4.33
C CYS A 8 -4.57 -12.49 -5.81
N ARG A 9 -3.66 -13.43 -6.11
CA ARG A 9 -3.37 -13.86 -7.49
C ARG A 9 -4.57 -14.47 -8.18
N LEU A 10 -5.34 -15.35 -7.49
CA LEU A 10 -6.57 -15.94 -8.03
C LEU A 10 -7.68 -14.93 -8.31
N ARG A 11 -7.55 -13.71 -7.81
CA ARG A 11 -8.54 -12.63 -7.97
C ARG A 11 -8.01 -11.45 -8.75
N ASP A 12 -6.84 -11.58 -9.36
CA ASP A 12 -6.15 -10.50 -10.08
C ASP A 12 -6.10 -9.21 -9.24
N MET A 13 -5.73 -9.36 -7.97
CA MET A 13 -5.60 -8.22 -7.05
C MET A 13 -4.16 -7.73 -7.08
N PRO A 14 -3.91 -6.45 -7.41
CA PRO A 14 -2.56 -5.89 -7.38
C PRO A 14 -1.99 -5.89 -5.97
N ILE A 15 -0.68 -6.05 -5.89
CA ILE A 15 0.07 -6.13 -4.63
C ILE A 15 1.16 -5.07 -4.65
N ALA A 16 1.23 -4.26 -3.61
CA ALA A 16 2.38 -3.42 -3.31
C ALA A 16 3.16 -4.03 -2.15
N THR A 17 4.46 -4.10 -2.29
CA THR A 17 5.35 -4.70 -1.30
C THR A 17 6.05 -3.63 -0.48
N PHE A 18 6.13 -3.83 0.84
CA PHE A 18 6.86 -2.94 1.75
C PHE A 18 7.92 -3.72 2.53
N ILE A 19 9.18 -3.45 2.27
CA ILE A 19 10.31 -4.00 3.03
C ILE A 19 10.52 -3.14 4.26
N ASN A 20 10.14 -3.70 5.40
CA ASN A 20 10.11 -3.00 6.68
C ASN A 20 11.38 -3.22 7.49
N LYS A 21 11.63 -2.34 8.45
CA LYS A 21 12.72 -2.43 9.44
C LYS A 21 14.10 -2.15 8.87
N MET A 22 14.20 -1.23 7.91
CA MET A 22 15.50 -0.78 7.37
C MET A 22 16.39 -0.10 8.42
N ASP A 23 15.82 0.29 9.57
CA ASP A 23 16.53 0.73 10.77
C ASP A 23 17.29 -0.38 11.51
N ARG A 24 17.25 -1.62 11.03
CA ARG A 24 17.97 -2.77 11.54
C ARG A 24 18.84 -3.40 10.46
N GLU A 25 19.89 -4.11 10.89
CA GLU A 25 20.68 -4.94 9.98
C GLU A 25 19.77 -6.00 9.34
N ALA A 26 19.86 -6.11 8.03
CA ALA A 26 19.06 -6.99 7.19
C ALA A 26 19.92 -7.61 6.09
N GLN A 27 19.31 -8.44 5.26
CA GLN A 27 19.91 -8.92 4.02
C GLN A 27 20.10 -7.76 3.02
N ASP A 28 20.95 -7.97 2.04
CA ASP A 28 21.15 -7.01 0.95
C ASP A 28 19.82 -6.72 0.24
N PRO A 29 19.52 -5.47 -0.12
CA PRO A 29 18.30 -5.12 -0.84
C PRO A 29 18.06 -5.92 -2.12
N PHE A 30 19.12 -6.26 -2.89
CA PHE A 30 18.98 -7.09 -4.09
C PHE A 30 18.57 -8.52 -3.75
N ASP A 31 19.17 -9.11 -2.71
CA ASP A 31 18.79 -10.46 -2.24
C ASP A 31 17.31 -10.50 -1.81
N LEU A 32 16.82 -9.41 -1.19
CA LEU A 32 15.42 -9.29 -0.79
C LEU A 32 14.48 -9.17 -2.00
N LEU A 33 14.88 -8.47 -3.07
CA LEU A 33 14.10 -8.41 -4.30
C LEU A 33 14.03 -9.80 -4.95
N ASP A 34 15.15 -10.51 -5.05
CA ASP A 34 15.21 -11.87 -5.60
C ASP A 34 14.32 -12.84 -4.78
N GLU A 35 14.34 -12.75 -3.45
CA GLU A 35 13.50 -13.58 -2.60
C GLU A 35 12.01 -13.31 -2.85
N ILE A 36 11.61 -12.04 -3.03
CA ILE A 36 10.24 -11.67 -3.35
C ILE A 36 9.83 -12.24 -4.69
N GLU A 37 10.65 -12.04 -5.73
CA GLU A 37 10.38 -12.51 -7.08
C GLU A 37 10.23 -14.03 -7.13
N GLN A 38 11.17 -14.77 -6.54
CA GLN A 38 11.14 -16.23 -6.47
C GLN A 38 9.97 -16.76 -5.62
N SER A 39 9.68 -16.10 -4.48
CA SER A 39 8.61 -16.55 -3.56
C SER A 39 7.23 -16.28 -4.07
N LEU A 40 7.04 -15.22 -4.84
CA LEU A 40 5.74 -14.71 -5.27
C LEU A 40 5.50 -14.95 -6.77
N ALA A 41 6.52 -15.28 -7.54
CA ALA A 41 6.46 -15.39 -9.01
C ALA A 41 5.82 -14.14 -9.65
N LEU A 42 6.28 -12.96 -9.20
CA LEU A 42 5.91 -11.63 -9.69
C LEU A 42 7.17 -10.88 -10.06
N ASP A 43 7.09 -10.08 -11.11
CA ASP A 43 8.12 -9.10 -11.41
C ASP A 43 8.17 -8.04 -10.30
N VAL A 44 9.38 -7.68 -9.87
CA VAL A 44 9.61 -6.65 -8.85
C VAL A 44 10.14 -5.38 -9.49
N THR A 45 9.59 -4.24 -9.08
CA THR A 45 10.13 -2.93 -9.46
C THR A 45 10.31 -2.08 -8.22
N PRO A 46 11.55 -1.70 -7.85
CA PRO A 46 11.75 -0.79 -6.74
C PRO A 46 11.10 0.56 -6.98
N ALA A 47 10.18 0.95 -6.10
CA ALA A 47 9.58 2.28 -6.08
C ALA A 47 10.41 3.27 -5.25
N SER A 48 11.14 2.77 -4.26
CA SER A 48 12.15 3.51 -3.52
C SER A 48 13.39 2.64 -3.33
N TRP A 49 14.56 3.26 -3.09
CA TRP A 49 15.80 2.54 -2.80
C TRP A 49 16.40 3.02 -1.48
N PRO A 50 16.85 2.10 -0.60
CA PRO A 50 17.39 2.47 0.70
C PRO A 50 18.81 3.05 0.58
N ILE A 51 19.11 4.03 1.43
CA ILE A 51 20.43 4.63 1.57
C ILE A 51 21.01 4.16 2.88
N GLY A 52 21.81 3.11 2.83
CA GLY A 52 22.29 2.40 4.00
C GLY A 52 21.23 1.53 4.67
N MET A 53 21.62 0.84 5.75
CA MET A 53 20.73 0.04 6.60
C MET A 53 21.21 0.01 8.04
N GLY A 54 20.36 -0.45 8.95
CA GLY A 54 20.68 -0.54 10.37
C GLY A 54 21.03 0.82 10.96
N ARG A 55 22.15 0.91 11.64
CA ARG A 55 22.63 2.17 12.23
C ARG A 55 23.05 3.21 11.20
N ASN A 56 23.36 2.78 10.00
CA ASN A 56 23.79 3.62 8.87
C ASN A 56 22.61 3.96 7.94
N PHE A 57 21.38 3.64 8.32
CA PHE A 57 20.20 3.96 7.53
C PHE A 57 19.95 5.47 7.54
N LEU A 58 20.25 6.13 6.43
CA LEU A 58 20.09 7.57 6.25
C LEU A 58 18.72 7.94 5.72
N GLY A 59 18.11 7.06 4.92
CA GLY A 59 16.83 7.32 4.27
C GLY A 59 16.59 6.45 3.06
N CYS A 60 15.75 6.93 2.15
CA CYS A 60 15.49 6.32 0.86
C CYS A 60 15.48 7.36 -0.26
N TYR A 61 15.75 6.91 -1.47
CA TYR A 61 15.49 7.67 -2.67
C TYR A 61 14.22 7.14 -3.34
N ASP A 62 13.21 7.99 -3.56
CA ASP A 62 11.99 7.66 -4.29
C ASP A 62 12.31 7.66 -5.79
N LEU A 63 12.34 6.47 -6.38
CA LEU A 63 12.72 6.25 -7.79
C LEU A 63 11.60 6.64 -8.77
N LEU A 64 10.36 6.72 -8.30
CA LEU A 64 9.20 7.05 -9.14
C LEU A 64 8.95 8.55 -9.22
N ARG A 65 9.44 9.32 -8.22
CA ARG A 65 9.17 10.76 -8.11
C ARG A 65 10.42 11.61 -8.03
N ASP A 66 11.60 11.00 -8.10
CA ASP A 66 12.90 11.66 -7.93
C ASP A 66 12.96 12.56 -6.68
N ARG A 67 12.84 11.91 -5.50
CA ARG A 67 12.85 12.59 -4.19
C ARG A 67 13.77 11.90 -3.22
N LEU A 68 14.54 12.69 -2.47
CA LEU A 68 15.34 12.21 -1.35
C LEU A 68 14.54 12.29 -0.05
N LEU A 69 14.37 11.15 0.62
CA LEU A 69 13.70 11.00 1.90
C LEU A 69 14.75 10.75 2.99
N LEU A 70 14.87 11.63 3.98
CA LEU A 70 15.88 11.54 5.05
C LEU A 70 15.23 11.22 6.40
N THR A 71 15.78 10.25 7.13
CA THR A 71 15.29 9.84 8.46
C THR A 71 15.36 10.96 9.49
N GLN A 72 16.33 11.86 9.41
CA GLN A 72 16.50 12.97 10.35
C GLN A 72 15.39 14.01 10.26
N ARG A 73 14.73 14.15 9.10
CA ARG A 73 13.62 15.08 8.89
C ARG A 73 12.28 14.52 9.34
N SER A 74 12.16 13.22 9.39
CA SER A 74 10.92 12.52 9.80
C SER A 74 10.71 12.45 11.32
N LYS A 75 11.52 13.14 12.12
CA LYS A 75 11.37 13.18 13.58
C LYS A 75 10.24 14.12 13.99
N GLY A 76 9.14 13.55 14.45
CA GLY A 76 7.96 14.25 14.94
C GLY A 76 6.74 14.06 14.04
N ASN A 77 5.64 14.74 14.37
CA ASN A 77 4.37 14.70 13.62
C ASN A 77 4.41 15.52 12.31
N THR A 78 5.60 15.95 11.88
CA THR A 78 5.74 16.74 10.65
C THR A 78 5.78 15.78 9.46
N ILE A 79 4.83 15.92 8.57
CA ILE A 79 4.78 15.21 7.30
C ILE A 79 5.92 15.75 6.42
N ASP A 80 6.99 14.98 6.25
CA ASP A 80 8.07 15.32 5.31
C ASP A 80 7.67 14.84 3.90
N GLU A 81 7.64 15.78 2.96
CA GLU A 81 7.31 15.47 1.55
C GLU A 81 8.53 14.99 0.75
N GLY A 82 9.67 14.88 1.40
CA GLY A 82 10.95 14.62 0.75
C GLY A 82 11.49 15.84 0.00
N ILE A 83 12.76 15.76 -0.36
CA ILE A 83 13.48 16.80 -1.10
C ILE A 83 13.39 16.46 -2.58
N PRO A 84 12.75 17.28 -3.43
CA PRO A 84 12.71 17.02 -4.86
C PRO A 84 14.12 17.18 -5.46
N CYS A 85 14.50 16.22 -6.31
CA CYS A 85 15.77 16.16 -7.00
C CYS A 85 15.55 16.11 -8.52
N GLU A 86 16.52 16.59 -9.27
CA GLU A 86 16.56 16.49 -10.74
C GLU A 86 17.27 15.18 -11.20
N GLY A 87 16.89 14.07 -10.54
CA GLY A 87 17.52 12.77 -10.74
C GLY A 87 18.71 12.55 -9.80
N LEU A 88 19.46 11.47 -10.04
CA LEU A 88 20.58 11.05 -9.18
C LEU A 88 21.85 11.92 -9.36
N ASP A 89 21.92 12.70 -10.41
CA ASP A 89 23.05 13.62 -10.66
C ASP A 89 22.81 15.00 -10.06
N ASP A 90 21.68 15.23 -9.36
CA ASP A 90 21.38 16.49 -8.71
C ASP A 90 22.46 16.81 -7.65
N PRO A 91 23.16 17.98 -7.75
CA PRO A 91 24.18 18.38 -6.78
C PRO A 91 23.71 18.43 -5.34
N LYS A 92 22.41 18.63 -5.11
CA LYS A 92 21.81 18.59 -3.76
C LYS A 92 22.07 17.27 -3.05
N LEU A 93 22.16 16.16 -3.78
CA LEU A 93 22.44 14.86 -3.18
C LEU A 93 23.85 14.80 -2.60
N ASP A 94 24.83 15.40 -3.30
CA ASP A 94 26.22 15.46 -2.83
C ASP A 94 26.40 16.42 -1.64
N GLU A 95 25.49 17.39 -1.46
CA GLU A 95 25.47 18.28 -0.28
C GLU A 95 24.82 17.63 0.95
N LEU A 96 23.84 16.74 0.73
CA LEU A 96 22.98 16.20 1.78
C LEU A 96 23.40 14.81 2.26
N LEU A 97 24.15 14.07 1.45
CA LEU A 97 24.58 12.70 1.74
C LEU A 97 26.11 12.60 1.83
N PRO A 98 26.62 11.69 2.66
CA PRO A 98 28.04 11.33 2.64
C PRO A 98 28.48 10.83 1.26
N ALA A 99 29.71 11.14 0.86
CA ALA A 99 30.24 10.82 -0.46
C ALA A 99 30.20 9.31 -0.81
N ASP A 100 30.45 8.46 0.17
CA ASP A 100 30.35 7.01 0.05
C ASP A 100 28.91 6.54 -0.12
N ALA A 101 27.97 7.14 0.59
CA ALA A 101 26.55 6.81 0.50
C ALA A 101 25.94 7.19 -0.85
N ILE A 102 26.30 8.38 -1.39
CA ILE A 102 25.81 8.81 -2.70
C ILE A 102 26.44 8.00 -3.84
N ALA A 103 27.73 7.66 -3.75
CA ALA A 103 28.39 6.81 -4.73
C ALA A 103 27.71 5.44 -4.80
N LYS A 104 27.46 4.83 -3.64
CA LYS A 104 26.75 3.54 -3.56
C LYS A 104 25.30 3.66 -4.08
N LEU A 105 24.58 4.71 -3.73
CA LEU A 105 23.21 4.91 -4.24
C LEU A 105 23.17 4.98 -5.76
N ARG A 106 24.12 5.71 -6.38
CA ARG A 106 24.22 5.83 -7.84
C ARG A 106 24.50 4.47 -8.49
N GLU A 107 25.47 3.72 -7.94
CA GLU A 107 25.81 2.37 -8.41
C GLU A 107 24.62 1.41 -8.29
N ASP A 108 23.97 1.37 -7.12
CA ASP A 108 22.84 0.48 -6.87
C ASP A 108 21.66 0.79 -7.79
N VAL A 109 21.33 2.07 -7.98
CA VAL A 109 20.20 2.46 -8.84
C VAL A 109 20.51 2.20 -10.32
N GLU A 110 21.76 2.32 -10.76
CA GLU A 110 22.14 1.90 -12.10
C GLU A 110 21.92 0.39 -12.31
N MET A 111 22.31 -0.43 -11.32
CA MET A 111 22.02 -1.87 -11.35
C MET A 111 20.50 -2.15 -11.33
N VAL A 112 19.73 -1.47 -10.49
CA VAL A 112 18.26 -1.60 -10.45
C VAL A 112 17.65 -1.31 -11.81
N ARG A 113 18.08 -0.23 -12.48
CA ARG A 113 17.61 0.14 -13.82
C ARG A 113 17.97 -0.87 -14.90
N GLY A 114 19.07 -1.60 -14.71
CA GLY A 114 19.51 -2.64 -15.64
C GLY A 114 18.85 -4.00 -15.42
N LEU A 115 18.46 -4.31 -14.18
CA LEU A 115 17.96 -5.63 -13.77
C LEU A 115 16.46 -5.69 -13.60
N CYS A 116 15.84 -4.63 -13.08
CA CYS A 116 14.42 -4.62 -12.77
C CYS A 116 13.59 -3.96 -13.89
N PRO A 117 12.39 -4.42 -14.14
CA PRO A 117 11.47 -3.76 -15.07
C PRO A 117 11.12 -2.37 -14.58
N VAL A 118 10.89 -1.45 -15.51
CA VAL A 118 10.32 -0.14 -15.20
C VAL A 118 8.88 -0.31 -14.69
N PHE A 119 8.47 0.52 -13.73
CA PHE A 119 7.10 0.46 -13.22
C PHE A 119 6.08 0.68 -14.34
N ASP A 120 5.22 -0.31 -14.54
CA ASP A 120 4.10 -0.27 -15.46
C ASP A 120 2.78 -0.41 -14.71
N LEU A 121 1.89 0.56 -14.89
CA LEU A 121 0.60 0.61 -14.20
C LEU A 121 -0.35 -0.51 -14.65
N GLY A 122 -0.26 -0.94 -15.91
CA GLY A 122 -1.03 -2.06 -16.46
C GLY A 122 -0.63 -3.37 -15.79
N ALA A 123 0.66 -3.71 -15.84
CA ALA A 123 1.22 -4.90 -15.21
C ALA A 123 0.95 -4.95 -13.68
N TYR A 124 1.06 -3.79 -13.00
CA TYR A 124 0.67 -3.70 -11.58
C TYR A 124 -0.81 -4.04 -11.37
N ARG A 125 -1.72 -3.48 -12.17
CA ARG A 125 -3.16 -3.71 -12.05
C ARG A 125 -3.60 -5.12 -12.44
N GLU A 126 -2.86 -5.75 -13.33
CA GLU A 126 -3.02 -7.15 -13.72
C GLU A 126 -2.45 -8.12 -12.67
N GLY A 127 -1.68 -7.61 -11.72
CA GLY A 127 -1.09 -8.41 -10.65
C GLY A 127 0.13 -9.22 -11.08
N THR A 128 0.82 -8.82 -12.14
CA THR A 128 2.06 -9.43 -12.65
C THR A 128 3.32 -8.73 -12.16
N LEU A 129 3.19 -7.48 -11.69
CA LEU A 129 4.29 -6.65 -11.20
C LEU A 129 3.95 -6.05 -9.84
N THR A 130 4.94 -6.01 -8.93
CA THR A 130 4.79 -5.38 -7.61
C THR A 130 5.78 -4.22 -7.43
N PRO A 131 5.32 -3.00 -7.13
CA PRO A 131 6.21 -1.94 -6.67
C PRO A 131 6.69 -2.24 -5.25
N VAL A 132 8.00 -2.11 -5.04
CA VAL A 132 8.66 -2.40 -3.77
C VAL A 132 9.11 -1.10 -3.11
N TYR A 133 8.62 -0.86 -1.90
CA TYR A 133 8.98 0.28 -1.06
C TYR A 133 9.84 -0.19 0.10
N PHE A 134 10.84 0.60 0.47
CA PHE A 134 11.69 0.36 1.63
C PHE A 134 11.40 1.37 2.72
N GLY A 135 11.47 0.93 3.99
CA GLY A 135 11.25 1.86 5.09
C GLY A 135 11.31 1.25 6.49
N SER A 136 10.85 2.02 7.46
CA SER A 136 10.75 1.64 8.87
C SER A 136 9.41 2.10 9.43
N ALA A 137 8.45 1.19 9.50
CA ALA A 137 7.09 1.51 9.93
C ALA A 137 7.01 2.00 11.38
N ILE A 138 7.88 1.51 12.26
CA ILE A 138 7.93 1.97 13.67
C ILE A 138 8.34 3.45 13.75
N ASN A 139 9.11 3.93 12.77
CA ASN A 139 9.56 5.31 12.67
C ASN A 139 8.67 6.13 11.71
N ASN A 140 7.56 5.58 11.22
CA ASN A 140 6.69 6.16 10.20
C ASN A 140 7.42 6.56 8.90
N PHE A 141 8.58 5.94 8.62
CA PHE A 141 9.42 6.24 7.48
C PHE A 141 9.09 5.35 6.27
N GLY A 142 8.89 5.94 5.10
CA GLY A 142 8.52 5.23 3.85
C GLY A 142 7.06 4.77 3.77
N VAL A 143 6.30 4.87 4.86
CA VAL A 143 4.88 4.45 4.93
C VAL A 143 3.99 5.37 4.11
N ARG A 144 4.28 6.67 4.11
CA ARG A 144 3.53 7.65 3.33
C ARG A 144 3.67 7.37 1.84
N GLU A 145 4.88 7.13 1.36
CA GLU A 145 5.18 6.84 -0.04
C GLU A 145 4.43 5.60 -0.52
N LEU A 146 4.38 4.56 0.33
CA LEU A 146 3.55 3.38 0.07
C LEU A 146 2.06 3.74 -0.03
N LEU A 147 1.52 4.51 0.92
CA LEU A 147 0.10 4.89 0.93
C LEU A 147 -0.25 5.79 -0.25
N ASP A 148 0.60 6.74 -0.58
CA ASP A 148 0.45 7.60 -1.75
C ASP A 148 0.50 6.78 -3.06
N GLY A 149 1.41 5.80 -3.13
CA GLY A 149 1.48 4.86 -4.24
C GLY A 149 0.21 4.02 -4.38
N ILE A 150 -0.29 3.46 -3.28
CA ILE A 150 -1.57 2.73 -3.27
C ILE A 150 -2.71 3.65 -3.72
N GLY A 151 -2.78 4.89 -3.20
CA GLY A 151 -3.81 5.86 -3.58
C GLY A 151 -3.77 6.27 -5.05
N ALA A 152 -2.57 6.35 -5.64
CA ALA A 152 -2.39 6.75 -7.04
C ALA A 152 -2.59 5.58 -8.04
N TYR A 153 -2.18 4.37 -7.67
CA TYR A 153 -2.05 3.26 -8.62
C TYR A 153 -3.12 2.19 -8.46
N ALA A 154 -3.72 2.03 -7.27
CA ALA A 154 -4.74 1.01 -7.05
C ALA A 154 -5.92 1.17 -8.04
N PRO A 155 -6.48 0.05 -8.53
CA PRO A 155 -7.63 0.13 -9.41
C PRO A 155 -8.86 0.63 -8.63
N PRO A 156 -9.83 1.26 -9.32
CA PRO A 156 -11.11 1.60 -8.72
C PRO A 156 -11.86 0.33 -8.25
N PRO A 157 -12.88 0.49 -7.40
CA PRO A 157 -13.71 -0.62 -7.00
C PRO A 157 -14.30 -1.34 -8.23
N ARG A 158 -14.27 -2.67 -8.22
CA ARG A 158 -14.80 -3.49 -9.32
C ARG A 158 -16.32 -3.64 -9.20
N PRO A 159 -17.04 -3.80 -10.34
CA PRO A 159 -18.44 -4.20 -10.32
C PRO A 159 -18.66 -5.46 -9.51
N GLN A 160 -19.77 -5.53 -8.81
CA GLN A 160 -20.11 -6.69 -7.97
C GLN A 160 -21.21 -7.54 -8.62
N PRO A 161 -20.92 -8.82 -8.94
CA PRO A 161 -21.92 -9.70 -9.53
C PRO A 161 -23.02 -10.06 -8.52
N THR A 162 -24.26 -10.09 -8.97
CA THR A 162 -25.41 -10.58 -8.22
C THR A 162 -26.17 -11.63 -9.04
N ALA A 163 -27.17 -12.27 -8.46
CA ALA A 163 -27.97 -13.28 -9.16
C ALA A 163 -28.73 -12.75 -10.40
N GLY A 164 -28.97 -11.44 -10.51
CA GLY A 164 -29.75 -10.87 -11.60
C GLY A 164 -29.02 -9.86 -12.46
N ARG A 165 -27.94 -9.26 -11.95
CA ARG A 165 -27.16 -8.24 -12.67
C ARG A 165 -25.84 -7.95 -11.98
N GLU A 166 -24.99 -7.19 -12.62
CA GLU A 166 -23.87 -6.54 -11.98
C GLU A 166 -24.28 -5.22 -11.33
N ILE A 167 -23.69 -4.92 -10.17
CA ILE A 167 -23.82 -3.64 -9.49
C ILE A 167 -22.58 -2.82 -9.77
N MET A 168 -22.78 -1.68 -10.40
CA MET A 168 -21.70 -0.75 -10.71
C MET A 168 -21.40 0.16 -9.50
N PRO A 169 -20.14 0.44 -9.18
CA PRO A 169 -19.78 1.31 -8.06
C PRO A 169 -20.39 2.71 -8.13
N GLU A 170 -20.60 3.22 -9.34
CA GLU A 170 -21.11 4.57 -9.64
C GLU A 170 -22.61 4.71 -9.47
N GLU A 171 -23.35 3.62 -9.21
CA GLU A 171 -24.80 3.69 -9.02
C GLU A 171 -25.16 4.53 -7.81
N ASP A 172 -26.16 5.40 -7.93
CA ASP A 172 -26.63 6.27 -6.83
C ASP A 172 -27.27 5.48 -5.69
N LYS A 173 -27.90 4.36 -6.00
CA LYS A 173 -28.56 3.51 -5.02
C LYS A 173 -27.55 2.78 -4.15
N VAL A 174 -27.70 2.93 -2.83
CA VAL A 174 -26.86 2.22 -1.88
C VAL A 174 -27.11 0.73 -1.95
N SER A 175 -26.05 -0.01 -2.19
CA SER A 175 -26.00 -1.47 -2.10
C SER A 175 -24.77 -1.92 -1.34
N GLY A 176 -24.82 -3.12 -0.80
CA GLY A 176 -23.70 -3.70 -0.06
C GLY A 176 -24.01 -5.10 0.43
N PHE A 177 -23.00 -5.74 0.99
CA PHE A 177 -23.17 -7.05 1.62
C PHE A 177 -22.44 -7.12 2.97
N VAL A 178 -22.99 -7.94 3.86
CA VAL A 178 -22.34 -8.25 5.14
C VAL A 178 -21.30 -9.33 4.90
N PHE A 179 -20.03 -9.01 5.15
CA PHE A 179 -18.93 -9.97 4.98
C PHE A 179 -18.47 -10.59 6.30
N LYS A 180 -18.82 -9.97 7.44
CA LYS A 180 -18.46 -10.45 8.77
C LYS A 180 -19.51 -10.04 9.78
N VAL A 181 -19.81 -10.93 10.73
CA VAL A 181 -20.54 -10.61 11.96
C VAL A 181 -19.66 -11.00 13.14
N GLN A 182 -19.44 -10.09 14.05
CA GLN A 182 -18.64 -10.32 15.24
C GLN A 182 -19.47 -10.02 16.49
N ALA A 183 -19.48 -10.95 17.44
CA ALA A 183 -20.08 -10.79 18.74
C ALA A 183 -19.04 -10.36 19.77
N ASN A 184 -19.51 -9.78 20.88
CA ASN A 184 -18.70 -9.46 22.08
C ASN A 184 -17.47 -8.59 21.79
N MET A 185 -17.60 -7.57 20.92
CA MET A 185 -16.54 -6.57 20.73
C MET A 185 -16.36 -5.67 21.95
N ASP A 186 -17.44 -5.42 22.69
CA ASP A 186 -17.39 -4.80 24.01
C ASP A 186 -17.74 -5.87 25.06
N ALA A 187 -16.84 -6.08 26.03
CA ALA A 187 -17.05 -7.05 27.11
C ALA A 187 -18.28 -6.76 27.97
N LYS A 188 -18.76 -5.51 27.98
CA LYS A 188 -19.94 -5.05 28.73
C LYS A 188 -21.25 -5.17 27.95
N HIS A 189 -21.19 -5.41 26.64
CA HIS A 189 -22.34 -5.49 25.76
C HIS A 189 -22.35 -6.81 24.98
N ARG A 190 -23.53 -7.47 24.94
CA ARG A 190 -23.74 -8.70 24.16
C ARG A 190 -24.14 -8.42 22.71
N ASP A 191 -23.80 -7.23 22.20
CA ASP A 191 -24.17 -6.82 20.86
C ASP A 191 -23.36 -7.54 19.79
N ARG A 192 -23.97 -7.66 18.62
CA ARG A 192 -23.33 -8.19 17.42
C ARG A 192 -23.14 -7.06 16.42
N ILE A 193 -21.94 -6.90 15.95
CA ILE A 193 -21.60 -5.90 14.93
C ILE A 193 -21.51 -6.60 13.59
N ALA A 194 -22.25 -6.09 12.62
CA ALA A 194 -22.17 -6.54 11.23
C ALA A 194 -21.27 -5.59 10.44
N PHE A 195 -20.24 -6.14 9.83
CA PHE A 195 -19.33 -5.41 8.93
C PHE A 195 -19.90 -5.46 7.52
N VAL A 196 -20.15 -4.30 6.95
CA VAL A 196 -20.78 -4.15 5.65
C VAL A 196 -19.78 -3.55 4.65
N ARG A 197 -19.58 -4.21 3.52
CA ARG A 197 -18.93 -3.64 2.35
C ARG A 197 -19.97 -2.91 1.52
N LEU A 198 -19.78 -1.62 1.31
CA LEU A 198 -20.57 -0.86 0.34
C LEU A 198 -20.06 -1.16 -1.07
N CYS A 199 -20.97 -1.44 -2.00
CA CYS A 199 -20.68 -1.73 -3.39
C CYS A 199 -21.07 -0.57 -4.31
N SER A 200 -22.06 0.23 -3.93
CA SER A 200 -22.51 1.39 -4.69
C SER A 200 -23.20 2.42 -3.79
N GLY A 201 -23.37 3.63 -4.31
CA GLY A 201 -24.08 4.73 -3.69
C GLY A 201 -23.38 5.33 -2.47
N LYS A 202 -24.02 6.32 -1.86
CA LYS A 202 -23.52 7.04 -0.68
C LYS A 202 -24.35 6.68 0.56
N PHE A 203 -23.70 6.01 1.52
CA PHE A 203 -24.32 5.71 2.80
C PHE A 203 -24.52 6.98 3.65
N ARG A 204 -25.67 7.10 4.30
CA ARG A 204 -25.97 8.16 5.26
C ARG A 204 -26.57 7.56 6.54
N ARG A 205 -26.21 8.10 7.68
CA ARG A 205 -26.81 7.74 8.97
C ARG A 205 -28.33 7.93 8.90
N GLY A 206 -29.08 6.98 9.44
CA GLY A 206 -30.55 7.02 9.44
C GLY A 206 -31.20 6.50 8.16
N MET A 207 -30.41 6.05 7.16
CA MET A 207 -30.98 5.45 5.94
C MET A 207 -31.76 4.18 6.27
N LYS A 208 -32.84 3.98 5.50
CA LYS A 208 -33.58 2.71 5.47
C LYS A 208 -32.92 1.76 4.46
N LEU A 209 -32.48 0.63 4.95
CA LEU A 209 -31.84 -0.43 4.16
C LEU A 209 -32.77 -1.64 4.12
N LYS A 210 -32.95 -2.23 2.92
CA LYS A 210 -33.71 -3.47 2.75
C LYS A 210 -32.74 -4.66 2.79
N HIS A 211 -32.94 -5.55 3.75
CA HIS A 211 -32.24 -6.84 3.79
C HIS A 211 -32.89 -7.80 2.81
N ILE A 212 -32.21 -8.04 1.66
CA ILE A 212 -32.80 -8.75 0.52
C ILE A 212 -33.28 -10.16 0.88
N ARG A 213 -32.46 -10.93 1.62
CA ARG A 213 -32.77 -12.32 1.98
C ARG A 213 -34.05 -12.46 2.80
N SER A 214 -34.29 -11.54 3.74
CA SER A 214 -35.49 -11.61 4.62
C SER A 214 -36.61 -10.69 4.20
N GLY A 215 -36.41 -9.83 3.22
CA GLY A 215 -37.37 -8.79 2.79
C GLY A 215 -37.57 -7.65 3.82
N LYS A 216 -36.96 -7.73 5.00
CA LYS A 216 -37.13 -6.75 6.08
C LYS A 216 -36.40 -5.47 5.80
N THR A 217 -37.01 -4.35 6.20
CA THR A 217 -36.38 -3.03 6.20
C THR A 217 -35.84 -2.72 7.58
N MET A 218 -34.63 -2.20 7.65
CA MET A 218 -33.98 -1.75 8.87
C MET A 218 -33.48 -0.32 8.69
N THR A 219 -33.40 0.45 9.75
CA THR A 219 -32.81 1.78 9.74
C THR A 219 -31.42 1.75 10.36
N ALA A 220 -30.44 2.28 9.66
CA ALA A 220 -29.05 2.33 10.14
C ALA A 220 -28.85 3.56 11.06
N HIS A 221 -29.29 3.46 12.32
CA HIS A 221 -29.23 4.57 13.26
C HIS A 221 -27.82 4.88 13.76
N ASN A 222 -27.06 3.87 14.12
CA ASN A 222 -25.73 3.99 14.73
C ASN A 222 -24.67 3.22 13.94
N PRO A 223 -24.27 3.72 12.75
CA PRO A 223 -23.13 3.15 12.06
C PRO A 223 -21.88 3.45 12.88
N LEU A 224 -21.07 2.41 13.11
CA LEU A 224 -19.75 2.54 13.69
C LEU A 224 -18.74 2.64 12.54
N LEU A 225 -17.89 3.65 12.59
CA LEU A 225 -16.67 3.66 11.80
C LEU A 225 -15.68 2.77 12.53
N PHE A 226 -15.21 1.76 11.83
CA PHE A 226 -14.15 0.92 12.35
C PHE A 226 -12.82 1.57 12.00
N LEU A 227 -12.21 2.14 13.01
CA LEU A 227 -10.81 2.52 12.99
C LEU A 227 -10.04 1.34 13.56
N ALA A 228 -9.10 0.82 12.81
CA ALA A 228 -8.24 -0.27 13.23
C ALA A 228 -7.31 0.18 14.37
#